data_13ccb13c27eac36561fa731c867e510e
#
_entry.id   13ccb13c27eac36561fa731c867e510e
#
_cell.length_a   1.000
_cell.length_b   1.000
_cell.length_c   1.000
_cell.angle_alpha   90.00
_cell.angle_beta   90.00
_cell.angle_gamma   90.00
#
_symmetry.space_group_name_H-M   'P 1'
#
loop_
_entity.id
_entity.type
_entity.pdbx_description
1 polymer ?
#
loop_
_entity_poly.entity_id
_entity_poly.type
_entity_poly.pdbx_seq_one_letter_code
_entity_poly.pdbx_strand_id
1 'polypeptide(L)'
;MCRFRLQTRRAVFKSFFFVLTVLLTPELLAQDGNNADNEPTARLDEIHAQQVKKAVDLRPAKPTAAEKYFARVGNAIQRSPIRVGVAGLGPGAGITAASLLEWESPGDQVRAKLWGRSTLDGFYAVGTGVELPHVGGRDLSFALGSSHRDAPQLNYYGPGPNSSIANRTDFRREDTLFEFRVRFSPRRNLESSCLVGELLLNVGPGTNKSLATTQSVFGPAQAPGIDVQSNFLTGGCSAEIDLRDSPRNPHQGTYAAAGYYRYYAQDHDQFSFNRLYAVAEHYIPFFNLKRAIAMRARTELSFHAEDQVVPFYLQPTLGSDEYLRGFRRYRFYDENSMALTAEYRWEANALFDMVLFFDSGEVFPRPGKFSLSEVAASPGFGLRFKNPRRVFARIDTGFSKEGFQIWVRTADFF
;
A
#
# COMPACT_ATOMS: atom_id res chain seq x y z
N MET A 1 35.09 6.04 -24.70
CA MET A 1 34.42 6.48 -23.44
C MET A 1 33.05 5.83 -23.26
N CYS A 2 32.90 4.50 -23.38
CA CYS A 2 31.60 3.85 -23.35
C CYS A 2 31.56 2.50 -22.58
N ARG A 3 32.45 2.29 -21.59
CA ARG A 3 32.52 1.04 -20.83
C ARG A 3 32.20 1.15 -19.33
N PHE A 4 31.92 2.34 -18.78
CA PHE A 4 31.70 2.52 -17.33
C PHE A 4 30.20 2.50 -16.90
N ARG A 5 29.25 2.60 -17.85
CA ARG A 5 27.81 2.69 -17.53
C ARG A 5 27.09 1.36 -17.33
N LEU A 6 27.72 0.19 -17.62
CA LEU A 6 27.04 -1.11 -17.52
C LEU A 6 27.22 -1.83 -16.19
N GLN A 7 28.20 -1.47 -15.36
CA GLN A 7 28.46 -2.19 -14.10
C GLN A 7 27.54 -1.77 -12.94
N THR A 8 27.16 -0.50 -12.85
CA THR A 8 26.27 -0.02 -11.79
C THR A 8 24.83 -0.51 -11.95
N ARG A 9 24.34 -0.68 -13.18
CA ARG A 9 23.00 -1.25 -13.44
C ARG A 9 22.88 -2.73 -13.04
N ARG A 10 24.00 -3.49 -13.08
CA ARG A 10 23.99 -4.93 -12.73
C ARG A 10 23.95 -5.19 -11.22
N ALA A 11 24.46 -4.29 -10.39
CA ALA A 11 24.50 -4.48 -8.94
C ALA A 11 23.11 -4.27 -8.29
N VAL A 12 22.41 -3.20 -8.66
CA VAL A 12 21.06 -2.91 -8.13
C VAL A 12 20.05 -3.98 -8.58
N PHE A 13 20.14 -4.44 -9.83
CA PHE A 13 19.28 -5.48 -10.35
C PHE A 13 19.53 -6.85 -9.69
N LYS A 14 20.79 -7.16 -9.35
CA LYS A 14 21.14 -8.40 -8.64
C LYS A 14 20.63 -8.40 -7.19
N SER A 15 20.68 -7.28 -6.48
CA SER A 15 20.18 -7.19 -5.11
C SER A 15 18.64 -7.27 -5.05
N PHE A 16 17.95 -6.68 -6.02
CA PHE A 16 16.50 -6.77 -6.11
C PHE A 16 16.05 -8.19 -6.47
N PHE A 17 16.74 -8.84 -7.42
CA PHE A 17 16.43 -10.22 -7.80
C PHE A 17 16.70 -11.21 -6.67
N PHE A 18 17.71 -10.97 -5.84
CA PHE A 18 18.02 -11.80 -4.68
C PHE A 18 16.92 -11.74 -3.59
N VAL A 19 16.42 -10.54 -3.28
CA VAL A 19 15.30 -10.39 -2.32
C VAL A 19 14.01 -11.01 -2.88
N LEU A 20 13.74 -10.86 -4.17
CA LEU A 20 12.57 -11.45 -4.81
C LEU A 20 12.69 -12.98 -4.91
N THR A 21 13.91 -13.51 -5.16
CA THR A 21 14.16 -14.95 -5.28
C THR A 21 14.03 -15.66 -3.93
N VAL A 22 14.47 -15.03 -2.83
CA VAL A 22 14.32 -15.58 -1.46
C VAL A 22 12.84 -15.65 -1.06
N LEU A 23 12.00 -14.73 -1.55
CA LEU A 23 10.57 -14.75 -1.26
C LEU A 23 9.77 -15.74 -2.11
N LEU A 24 10.34 -16.26 -3.21
CA LEU A 24 9.65 -17.14 -4.17
C LEU A 24 10.08 -18.62 -4.11
N THR A 25 11.06 -19.00 -3.27
CA THR A 25 11.50 -20.39 -3.15
C THR A 25 10.98 -21.04 -1.86
N PRO A 26 9.93 -21.88 -1.89
CA PRO A 26 9.43 -22.58 -0.71
C PRO A 26 10.29 -23.78 -0.27
N GLU A 27 11.37 -24.13 -0.97
CA GLU A 27 12.06 -25.42 -0.81
C GLU A 27 13.21 -25.45 0.21
N LEU A 28 13.51 -24.39 0.94
CA LEU A 28 14.74 -24.35 1.75
C LEU A 28 14.58 -24.74 3.24
N LEU A 29 13.43 -25.29 3.66
CA LEU A 29 13.20 -25.75 5.05
C LEU A 29 12.59 -27.14 5.19
N ALA A 30 12.74 -28.01 4.19
CA ALA A 30 12.46 -29.42 4.36
C ALA A 30 13.79 -30.17 4.57
N GLN A 31 14.29 -30.19 5.79
CA GLN A 31 15.31 -31.20 6.16
C GLN A 31 14.61 -32.45 6.65
N ASP A 32 14.78 -33.49 5.87
CA ASP A 32 14.51 -34.89 6.24
C ASP A 32 15.14 -35.25 7.59
N GLY A 33 14.30 -35.52 8.53
CA GLY A 33 14.65 -36.22 9.77
C GLY A 33 13.97 -37.59 9.76
N ASN A 34 14.54 -38.51 9.02
CA ASN A 34 14.20 -39.92 9.15
C ASN A 34 14.79 -40.42 10.47
N ASN A 35 13.95 -40.66 11.48
CA ASN A 35 14.17 -41.74 12.43
C ASN A 35 12.84 -42.18 13.07
N ALA A 36 12.66 -43.45 12.98
CA ALA A 36 11.52 -44.23 13.43
C ALA A 36 11.28 -44.09 14.95
N ASP A 37 10.01 -43.97 15.32
CA ASP A 37 9.40 -44.82 16.37
C ASP A 37 7.87 -44.55 16.39
N ASN A 38 7.13 -45.64 16.35
CA ASN A 38 5.69 -45.76 16.06
C ASN A 38 4.72 -45.27 17.19
N GLU A 39 5.10 -44.38 18.09
CA GLU A 39 4.20 -43.83 19.12
C GLU A 39 3.58 -42.43 18.86
N PRO A 40 4.12 -41.54 18.01
CA PRO A 40 3.53 -40.26 17.79
C PRO A 40 2.26 -40.23 16.94
N THR A 41 2.08 -41.24 16.05
CA THR A 41 0.95 -41.27 15.11
C THR A 41 -0.38 -41.58 15.79
N ALA A 42 -0.45 -42.50 16.72
CA ALA A 42 -1.65 -42.86 17.46
C ALA A 42 -2.19 -41.66 18.29
N ARG A 43 -1.30 -40.88 18.87
CA ARG A 43 -1.64 -39.69 19.67
C ARG A 43 -2.11 -38.53 18.79
N LEU A 44 -1.54 -38.38 17.57
CA LEU A 44 -1.99 -37.38 16.58
C LEU A 44 -3.37 -37.77 16.02
N ASP A 45 -3.61 -39.06 15.76
CA ASP A 45 -4.90 -39.56 15.31
C ASP A 45 -6.00 -39.39 16.39
N GLU A 46 -5.67 -39.62 17.67
CA GLU A 46 -6.58 -39.35 18.79
C GLU A 46 -6.90 -37.83 18.92
N ILE A 47 -5.90 -36.96 18.78
CA ILE A 47 -6.10 -35.49 18.80
C ILE A 47 -6.94 -35.07 17.61
N HIS A 48 -6.70 -35.59 16.42
CA HIS A 48 -7.52 -35.35 15.22
C HIS A 48 -8.95 -35.85 15.41
N ALA A 49 -9.15 -37.07 15.95
CA ALA A 49 -10.46 -37.62 16.22
C ALA A 49 -11.24 -36.80 17.28
N GLN A 50 -10.55 -36.31 18.31
CA GLN A 50 -11.14 -35.42 19.32
C GLN A 50 -11.48 -34.03 18.72
N GLN A 51 -10.64 -33.50 17.81
CA GLN A 51 -10.93 -32.24 17.12
C GLN A 51 -12.12 -32.35 16.16
N VAL A 52 -12.21 -33.44 15.41
CA VAL A 52 -13.34 -33.74 14.54
C VAL A 52 -14.62 -33.91 15.36
N LYS A 53 -14.57 -34.63 16.47
CA LYS A 53 -15.71 -34.80 17.38
C LYS A 53 -16.17 -33.49 18.00
N LYS A 54 -15.22 -32.64 18.46
CA LYS A 54 -15.52 -31.28 18.92
C LYS A 54 -16.09 -30.39 17.82
N ALA A 55 -15.63 -30.51 16.57
CA ALA A 55 -16.14 -29.73 15.45
C ALA A 55 -17.59 -30.13 15.09
N VAL A 56 -17.96 -31.39 15.26
CA VAL A 56 -19.32 -31.90 15.03
C VAL A 56 -20.28 -31.52 16.18
N ASP A 57 -19.78 -31.48 17.42
CA ASP A 57 -20.56 -31.11 18.61
C ASP A 57 -20.73 -29.58 18.78
N LEU A 58 -19.91 -28.76 18.10
CA LEU A 58 -20.05 -27.29 18.09
C LEU A 58 -21.23 -26.89 17.22
N ARG A 59 -22.44 -26.86 17.80
CA ARG A 59 -23.58 -26.16 17.18
C ARG A 59 -23.18 -24.68 17.00
N PRO A 60 -23.30 -24.12 15.78
CA PRO A 60 -23.05 -22.70 15.58
C PRO A 60 -23.87 -21.89 16.59
N ALA A 61 -23.22 -21.02 17.33
CA ALA A 61 -23.89 -20.15 18.27
C ALA A 61 -25.00 -19.39 17.55
N LYS A 62 -26.23 -19.45 18.07
CA LYS A 62 -27.34 -18.70 17.48
C LYS A 62 -27.02 -17.22 17.58
N PRO A 63 -27.05 -16.51 16.44
CA PRO A 63 -26.69 -15.09 16.44
C PRO A 63 -27.61 -14.31 17.37
N THR A 64 -27.02 -13.46 18.21
CA THR A 64 -27.73 -12.58 19.13
C THR A 64 -28.62 -11.58 18.37
N ALA A 65 -29.57 -10.95 19.09
CA ALA A 65 -30.43 -9.92 18.49
C ALA A 65 -29.60 -8.76 17.93
N ALA A 66 -28.49 -8.38 18.60
CA ALA A 66 -27.55 -7.37 18.13
C ALA A 66 -26.82 -7.79 16.85
N GLU A 67 -26.32 -9.02 16.77
CA GLU A 67 -25.70 -9.56 15.56
C GLU A 67 -26.66 -9.63 14.38
N LYS A 68 -27.91 -10.02 14.61
CA LYS A 68 -28.97 -10.00 13.59
C LYS A 68 -29.29 -8.58 13.11
N TYR A 69 -29.32 -7.62 14.02
CA TYR A 69 -29.54 -6.21 13.68
C TYR A 69 -28.35 -5.67 12.84
N PHE A 70 -27.12 -5.86 13.29
CA PHE A 70 -25.93 -5.44 12.54
C PHE A 70 -25.80 -6.17 11.19
N ALA A 71 -26.16 -7.44 11.11
CA ALA A 71 -26.19 -8.16 9.84
C ALA A 71 -27.25 -7.61 8.88
N ARG A 72 -28.46 -7.23 9.39
CA ARG A 72 -29.51 -6.61 8.57
C ARG A 72 -29.09 -5.23 8.07
N VAL A 73 -28.54 -4.39 8.94
CA VAL A 73 -28.01 -3.06 8.57
C VAL A 73 -26.87 -3.21 7.57
N GLY A 74 -25.94 -4.11 7.82
CA GLY A 74 -24.83 -4.40 6.90
C GLY A 74 -25.31 -4.89 5.52
N ASN A 75 -26.31 -5.77 5.49
CA ASN A 75 -26.90 -6.25 4.23
C ASN A 75 -27.70 -5.17 3.49
N ALA A 76 -28.38 -4.28 4.20
CA ALA A 76 -29.09 -3.15 3.60
C ALA A 76 -28.10 -2.15 2.97
N ILE A 77 -27.01 -1.85 3.66
CA ILE A 77 -25.93 -0.99 3.15
C ILE A 77 -25.26 -1.63 1.92
N GLN A 78 -25.00 -2.94 1.94
CA GLN A 78 -24.38 -3.65 0.81
C GLN A 78 -25.28 -3.74 -0.44
N ARG A 79 -26.59 -3.68 -0.29
CA ARG A 79 -27.55 -3.71 -1.41
C ARG A 79 -27.95 -2.32 -1.91
N SER A 80 -27.56 -1.28 -1.19
CA SER A 80 -27.81 0.10 -1.63
C SER A 80 -26.82 0.48 -2.73
N PRO A 81 -27.27 1.11 -3.82
CA PRO A 81 -26.35 1.72 -4.79
C PRO A 81 -25.54 2.85 -4.16
N ILE A 82 -26.01 3.41 -3.06
CA ILE A 82 -25.30 4.44 -2.28
C ILE A 82 -24.74 3.78 -1.02
N ARG A 83 -23.40 3.84 -0.89
CA ARG A 83 -22.69 3.37 0.28
C ARG A 83 -22.05 4.56 0.99
N VAL A 84 -22.20 4.63 2.31
CA VAL A 84 -21.52 5.61 3.16
C VAL A 84 -20.76 4.86 4.25
N GLY A 85 -19.61 5.38 4.62
CA GLY A 85 -18.77 4.71 5.60
C GLY A 85 -17.56 5.52 5.99
N VAL A 86 -16.63 4.86 6.69
CA VAL A 86 -15.34 5.42 7.04
C VAL A 86 -14.30 4.75 6.15
N ALA A 87 -13.45 5.54 5.51
CA ALA A 87 -12.41 5.06 4.60
C ALA A 87 -11.09 5.81 4.85
N GLY A 88 -10.02 5.39 4.19
CA GLY A 88 -8.75 6.13 4.17
C GLY A 88 -8.69 7.08 2.97
N LEU A 89 -8.16 8.30 3.15
CA LEU A 89 -7.79 9.21 2.05
C LEU A 89 -6.29 9.12 1.71
N GLY A 90 -5.59 8.25 2.42
CA GLY A 90 -4.15 8.13 2.35
C GLY A 90 -3.47 8.59 3.65
N PRO A 91 -2.15 8.44 3.74
CA PRO A 91 -1.40 8.84 4.91
C PRO A 91 -1.59 10.34 5.19
N GLY A 92 -1.98 10.72 6.38
CA GLY A 92 -2.09 12.12 6.77
C GLY A 92 -3.50 12.65 6.96
N ALA A 93 -4.48 12.05 6.34
CA ALA A 93 -5.82 12.62 6.27
C ALA A 93 -6.74 12.36 7.48
N GLY A 94 -6.31 11.58 8.49
CA GLY A 94 -7.15 11.29 9.67
C GLY A 94 -8.36 10.39 9.37
N ILE A 95 -9.38 10.51 10.20
CA ILE A 95 -10.65 9.79 10.00
C ILE A 95 -11.39 10.43 8.82
N THR A 96 -11.73 9.63 7.85
CA THR A 96 -12.29 10.07 6.58
C THR A 96 -13.74 9.58 6.46
N ALA A 97 -14.66 10.48 6.23
CA ALA A 97 -16.00 10.12 5.75
C ALA A 97 -15.93 9.78 4.25
N ALA A 98 -16.57 8.71 3.86
CA ALA A 98 -16.57 8.24 2.48
C ALA A 98 -17.99 7.97 1.99
N SER A 99 -18.22 8.27 0.72
CA SER A 99 -19.44 7.94 -0.01
C SER A 99 -19.10 7.30 -1.36
N LEU A 100 -19.90 6.33 -1.78
CA LEU A 100 -19.79 5.68 -3.07
C LEU A 100 -21.19 5.47 -3.63
N LEU A 101 -21.40 5.91 -4.85
CA LEU A 101 -22.54 5.58 -5.69
C LEU A 101 -22.02 4.67 -6.80
N GLU A 102 -22.56 3.48 -6.91
CA GLU A 102 -22.19 2.51 -7.92
C GLU A 102 -23.43 2.05 -8.68
N TRP A 103 -23.32 2.02 -9.97
CA TRP A 103 -24.34 1.56 -10.89
C TRP A 103 -23.76 0.52 -11.84
N GLU A 104 -24.49 -0.56 -12.02
CA GLU A 104 -24.16 -1.65 -12.94
C GLU A 104 -25.30 -1.87 -13.93
N SER A 105 -24.97 -1.99 -15.21
CA SER A 105 -25.96 -2.32 -16.23
C SER A 105 -26.40 -3.79 -16.12
N PRO A 106 -27.62 -4.15 -16.59
CA PRO A 106 -28.02 -5.55 -16.72
C PRO A 106 -26.98 -6.33 -17.56
N GLY A 107 -26.56 -7.49 -17.02
CA GLY A 107 -25.54 -8.33 -17.66
C GLY A 107 -24.10 -7.83 -17.47
N ASP A 108 -23.88 -6.88 -16.56
CA ASP A 108 -22.54 -6.39 -16.18
C ASP A 108 -21.68 -5.91 -17.38
N GLN A 109 -22.33 -5.24 -18.34
CA GLN A 109 -21.64 -4.73 -19.52
C GLN A 109 -20.98 -3.37 -19.26
N VAL A 110 -21.58 -2.57 -18.37
CA VAL A 110 -21.09 -1.23 -18.01
C VAL A 110 -21.23 -1.07 -16.50
N ARG A 111 -20.17 -0.61 -15.86
CA ARG A 111 -20.17 -0.17 -14.46
C ARG A 111 -19.83 1.29 -14.40
N ALA A 112 -20.59 2.08 -13.66
CA ALA A 112 -20.29 3.48 -13.39
C ALA A 112 -20.18 3.69 -11.88
N LYS A 113 -19.24 4.53 -11.47
CA LYS A 113 -19.04 4.89 -10.06
C LYS A 113 -18.82 6.39 -9.90
N LEU A 114 -19.37 6.92 -8.82
CA LEU A 114 -19.06 8.24 -8.29
C LEU A 114 -18.71 8.10 -6.82
N TRP A 115 -17.60 8.64 -6.41
CA TRP A 115 -17.17 8.52 -5.03
C TRP A 115 -16.66 9.86 -4.49
N GLY A 116 -16.81 10.04 -3.18
CA GLY A 116 -16.28 11.20 -2.46
C GLY A 116 -15.72 10.78 -1.11
N ARG A 117 -14.66 11.46 -0.68
CA ARG A 117 -14.02 11.29 0.62
C ARG A 117 -13.66 12.65 1.18
N SER A 118 -13.87 12.84 2.48
CA SER A 118 -13.46 14.08 3.15
C SER A 118 -13.11 13.84 4.62
N THR A 119 -12.28 14.73 5.17
CA THR A 119 -11.85 14.68 6.57
C THR A 119 -12.16 15.98 7.28
N LEU A 120 -12.11 15.95 8.61
CA LEU A 120 -12.27 17.17 9.43
C LEU A 120 -11.12 18.15 9.24
N ASP A 121 -9.95 17.69 8.84
CA ASP A 121 -8.75 18.52 8.59
C ASP A 121 -8.74 19.17 7.19
N GLY A 122 -9.87 19.09 6.47
CA GLY A 122 -10.05 19.72 5.17
C GLY A 122 -9.47 18.94 3.97
N PHE A 123 -8.93 17.73 4.17
CA PHE A 123 -8.57 16.87 3.05
C PHE A 123 -9.84 16.36 2.37
N TYR A 124 -9.89 16.42 1.05
CA TYR A 124 -10.97 15.78 0.31
C TYR A 124 -10.49 15.18 -1.01
N ALA A 125 -11.25 14.22 -1.50
CA ALA A 125 -11.09 13.67 -2.83
C ALA A 125 -12.46 13.28 -3.39
N VAL A 126 -12.66 13.51 -4.67
CA VAL A 126 -13.84 13.11 -5.41
C VAL A 126 -13.40 12.43 -6.70
N GLY A 127 -14.19 11.52 -7.22
CA GLY A 127 -13.86 10.90 -8.48
C GLY A 127 -15.04 10.17 -9.10
N THR A 128 -14.94 9.97 -10.40
CA THR A 128 -15.90 9.25 -11.21
C THR A 128 -15.18 8.26 -12.11
N GLY A 129 -15.87 7.25 -12.54
CA GLY A 129 -15.33 6.28 -13.49
C GLY A 129 -16.42 5.50 -14.18
N VAL A 130 -16.14 5.11 -15.40
CA VAL A 130 -16.94 4.19 -16.20
C VAL A 130 -16.01 3.05 -16.62
N GLU A 131 -16.46 1.84 -16.42
CA GLU A 131 -15.75 0.62 -16.79
C GLU A 131 -16.63 -0.25 -17.70
N LEU A 132 -16.02 -0.80 -18.71
CA LEU A 132 -16.56 -1.84 -19.58
C LEU A 132 -15.85 -3.15 -19.19
N PRO A 133 -16.38 -3.91 -18.25
CA PRO A 133 -15.83 -5.21 -17.89
C PRO A 133 -16.10 -6.24 -18.99
N HIS A 134 -15.26 -7.24 -19.11
CA HIS A 134 -15.49 -8.40 -20.00
C HIS A 134 -15.73 -8.07 -21.49
N VAL A 135 -14.97 -7.13 -22.05
CA VAL A 135 -15.10 -6.73 -23.46
C VAL A 135 -14.87 -7.92 -24.41
N GLY A 136 -15.86 -8.19 -25.26
CA GLY A 136 -15.85 -9.34 -26.16
C GLY A 136 -15.97 -10.70 -25.45
N GLY A 137 -16.55 -10.74 -24.24
CA GLY A 137 -16.69 -11.96 -23.45
C GLY A 137 -15.35 -12.52 -22.94
N ARG A 138 -14.33 -11.65 -22.83
CA ARG A 138 -12.95 -11.99 -22.43
C ARG A 138 -12.59 -11.32 -21.10
N ASP A 139 -11.47 -11.72 -20.56
CA ASP A 139 -10.86 -11.15 -19.37
C ASP A 139 -10.19 -9.77 -19.62
N LEU A 140 -10.80 -8.99 -20.50
CA LEU A 140 -10.35 -7.67 -20.92
C LEU A 140 -11.36 -6.63 -20.48
N SER A 141 -10.92 -5.58 -19.77
CA SER A 141 -11.75 -4.44 -19.41
C SER A 141 -11.11 -3.12 -19.83
N PHE A 142 -11.97 -2.15 -20.14
CA PHE A 142 -11.58 -0.76 -20.39
C PHE A 142 -12.21 0.12 -19.32
N ALA A 143 -11.46 1.07 -18.80
CA ALA A 143 -11.97 2.01 -17.83
C ALA A 143 -11.53 3.43 -18.19
N LEU A 144 -12.44 4.37 -18.06
CA LEU A 144 -12.19 5.81 -18.09
C LEU A 144 -12.53 6.37 -16.71
N GLY A 145 -11.62 7.15 -16.15
CA GLY A 145 -11.81 7.72 -14.81
C GLY A 145 -11.30 9.14 -14.71
N SER A 146 -11.86 9.89 -13.77
CA SER A 146 -11.28 11.13 -13.30
C SER A 146 -11.37 11.21 -11.78
N SER A 147 -10.40 11.89 -11.19
CA SER A 147 -10.40 12.17 -9.76
C SER A 147 -9.73 13.51 -9.48
N HIS A 148 -10.25 14.21 -8.48
CA HIS A 148 -9.65 15.42 -7.94
C HIS A 148 -9.39 15.20 -6.46
N ARG A 149 -8.22 15.62 -5.99
CA ARG A 149 -7.82 15.55 -4.60
C ARG A 149 -7.21 16.87 -4.14
N ASP A 150 -7.57 17.31 -2.96
CA ASP A 150 -6.94 18.42 -2.25
C ASP A 150 -6.39 17.90 -0.91
N ALA A 151 -5.11 18.08 -0.72
CA ALA A 151 -4.37 17.77 0.49
C ALA A 151 -3.78 19.09 1.05
N PRO A 152 -4.51 19.78 1.92
CA PRO A 152 -4.18 21.15 2.35
C PRO A 152 -2.96 21.24 3.27
N GLN A 153 -2.52 20.11 3.86
CA GLN A 153 -1.43 20.06 4.84
C GLN A 153 -0.62 18.79 4.65
N LEU A 154 0.47 18.87 3.93
CA LEU A 154 1.44 17.78 3.78
C LEU A 154 2.76 18.20 4.42
N ASN A 155 3.33 17.33 5.26
CA ASN A 155 4.61 17.63 5.89
C ASN A 155 5.76 17.45 4.92
N TYR A 156 6.75 18.33 5.01
CA TYR A 156 8.05 18.19 4.36
C TYR A 156 9.17 18.52 5.35
N TYR A 157 10.29 17.80 5.29
CA TYR A 157 11.41 17.94 6.23
C TYR A 157 12.75 18.18 5.53
N GLY A 158 12.73 18.35 4.20
CA GLY A 158 13.90 18.34 3.34
C GLY A 158 14.19 16.95 2.77
N PRO A 159 15.09 16.85 1.78
CA PRO A 159 15.41 15.58 1.10
C PRO A 159 16.33 14.71 1.94
N GLY A 160 16.27 13.40 1.68
CA GLY A 160 17.17 12.38 2.16
C GLY A 160 16.82 11.78 3.53
N PRO A 161 17.53 10.68 3.88
CA PRO A 161 17.31 9.91 5.11
C PRO A 161 17.74 10.65 6.37
N ASN A 162 18.63 11.64 6.24
CA ASN A 162 19.21 12.41 7.35
C ASN A 162 18.56 13.79 7.53
N SER A 163 17.40 14.05 6.87
CA SER A 163 16.64 15.28 7.07
C SER A 163 16.28 15.47 8.56
N SER A 164 16.36 16.71 9.08
CA SER A 164 16.07 17.00 10.48
C SER A 164 14.56 17.07 10.76
N ILE A 165 14.12 16.48 11.86
CA ILE A 165 12.72 16.61 12.34
C ILE A 165 12.36 18.07 12.68
N ALA A 166 13.36 18.90 13.06
CA ALA A 166 13.18 20.30 13.37
C ALA A 166 12.84 21.15 12.13
N ASN A 167 13.19 20.67 10.93
CA ASN A 167 12.89 21.36 9.66
C ASN A 167 11.48 21.09 9.15
N ARG A 168 10.56 20.69 10.02
CA ARG A 168 9.19 20.39 9.62
C ARG A 168 8.48 21.63 9.08
N THR A 169 8.04 21.53 7.85
CA THR A 169 7.22 22.53 7.15
C THR A 169 5.94 21.89 6.64
N ASP A 170 5.03 22.68 6.11
CA ASP A 170 3.87 22.14 5.40
C ASP A 170 3.68 22.78 4.02
N PHE A 171 3.01 22.04 3.14
CA PHE A 171 2.59 22.50 1.83
C PHE A 171 1.22 21.92 1.48
N ARG A 172 0.51 22.55 0.57
CA ARG A 172 -0.74 22.08 -0.03
C ARG A 172 -0.44 21.46 -1.39
N ARG A 173 -1.11 20.36 -1.69
CA ARG A 173 -1.10 19.76 -3.01
C ARG A 173 -2.51 19.45 -3.47
N GLU A 174 -2.88 20.04 -4.59
CA GLU A 174 -4.07 19.69 -5.34
C GLU A 174 -3.65 18.88 -6.57
N ASP A 175 -4.37 17.82 -6.86
CA ASP A 175 -4.15 17.06 -8.08
C ASP A 175 -5.47 16.63 -8.72
N THR A 176 -5.52 16.73 -10.05
CA THR A 176 -6.61 16.22 -10.88
C THR A 176 -6.03 15.22 -11.86
N LEU A 177 -6.53 14.01 -11.84
CA LEU A 177 -6.10 12.93 -12.73
C LEU A 177 -7.26 12.56 -13.67
N PHE A 178 -6.98 12.52 -14.96
CA PHE A 178 -7.79 11.88 -15.98
C PHE A 178 -7.04 10.66 -16.48
N GLU A 179 -7.68 9.50 -16.51
CA GLU A 179 -7.01 8.28 -16.94
C GLU A 179 -7.90 7.39 -17.80
N PHE A 180 -7.29 6.78 -18.81
CA PHE A 180 -7.82 5.64 -19.54
C PHE A 180 -6.98 4.42 -19.20
N ARG A 181 -7.63 3.33 -18.83
CA ARG A 181 -6.99 2.09 -18.40
C ARG A 181 -7.50 0.90 -19.16
N VAL A 182 -6.59 0.07 -19.61
CA VAL A 182 -6.86 -1.26 -20.16
C VAL A 182 -6.37 -2.28 -19.15
N ARG A 183 -7.23 -3.24 -18.77
CA ARG A 183 -6.89 -4.32 -17.84
C ARG A 183 -7.13 -5.66 -18.52
N PHE A 184 -6.21 -6.58 -18.32
CA PHE A 184 -6.28 -7.94 -18.79
C PHE A 184 -6.04 -8.92 -17.63
N SER A 185 -7.04 -9.75 -17.31
CA SER A 185 -7.05 -10.68 -16.19
C SER A 185 -7.29 -12.12 -16.68
N PRO A 186 -6.29 -12.77 -17.33
CA PRO A 186 -6.46 -14.10 -17.94
C PRO A 186 -6.73 -15.21 -16.93
N ARG A 187 -6.43 -14.95 -15.66
CA ARG A 187 -6.70 -15.83 -14.53
C ARG A 187 -7.08 -15.00 -13.32
N ARG A 188 -7.84 -15.57 -12.38
CA ARG A 188 -8.27 -14.89 -11.14
C ARG A 188 -7.14 -14.34 -10.28
N ASN A 189 -5.95 -14.89 -10.43
CA ASN A 189 -4.76 -14.53 -9.65
C ASN A 189 -3.69 -13.80 -10.47
N LEU A 190 -3.97 -13.44 -11.70
CA LEU A 190 -3.03 -12.73 -12.57
C LEU A 190 -3.75 -11.59 -13.27
N GLU A 191 -3.28 -10.38 -13.03
CA GLU A 191 -3.77 -9.17 -13.69
C GLU A 191 -2.61 -8.39 -14.30
N SER A 192 -2.82 -7.84 -15.47
CA SER A 192 -1.96 -6.82 -16.06
C SER A 192 -2.80 -5.63 -16.49
N SER A 193 -2.26 -4.44 -16.33
CA SER A 193 -2.95 -3.23 -16.75
C SER A 193 -1.99 -2.21 -17.34
N CYS A 194 -2.45 -1.51 -18.37
CA CYS A 194 -1.77 -0.34 -18.91
C CYS A 194 -2.70 0.87 -18.78
N LEU A 195 -2.12 2.01 -18.51
CA LEU A 195 -2.84 3.27 -18.42
C LEU A 195 -2.13 4.37 -19.22
N VAL A 196 -2.92 5.32 -19.65
CA VAL A 196 -2.48 6.64 -20.09
C VAL A 196 -3.38 7.67 -19.41
N GLY A 197 -2.82 8.80 -19.00
CA GLY A 197 -3.58 9.81 -18.28
C GLY A 197 -2.87 11.15 -18.24
N GLU A 198 -3.61 12.15 -17.83
CA GLU A 198 -3.12 13.50 -17.58
C GLU A 198 -3.26 13.82 -16.10
N LEU A 199 -2.17 14.24 -15.49
CA LEU A 199 -2.08 14.65 -14.08
C LEU A 199 -1.84 16.16 -14.02
N LEU A 200 -2.88 16.89 -13.65
CA LEU A 200 -2.81 18.33 -13.40
C LEU A 200 -2.46 18.55 -11.92
N LEU A 201 -1.47 19.38 -11.66
CA LEU A 201 -0.93 19.62 -10.32
C LEU A 201 -0.92 21.10 -9.98
N ASN A 202 -1.28 21.39 -8.71
CA ASN A 202 -1.13 22.69 -8.10
C ASN A 202 -0.55 22.52 -6.70
N VAL A 203 0.61 23.11 -6.45
CA VAL A 203 1.32 23.02 -5.17
C VAL A 203 1.50 24.44 -4.63
N GLY A 204 1.10 24.66 -3.39
CA GLY A 204 1.13 25.96 -2.75
C GLY A 204 1.44 25.88 -1.26
N PRO A 205 1.34 27.04 -0.56
CA PRO A 205 1.51 27.08 0.87
C PRO A 205 0.53 26.17 1.58
N GLY A 206 1.01 25.42 2.60
CA GLY A 206 0.16 24.66 3.48
C GLY A 206 -0.73 25.54 4.35
N THR A 207 -1.79 24.96 4.90
CA THR A 207 -2.79 25.67 5.70
C THR A 207 -2.55 25.60 7.20
N ASN A 208 -1.52 24.87 7.65
CA ASN A 208 -1.19 24.74 9.05
C ASN A 208 -0.46 25.97 9.59
N LYS A 209 -1.20 26.83 10.26
CA LYS A 209 -0.66 28.10 10.82
C LYS A 209 0.44 27.92 11.89
N SER A 210 0.61 26.70 12.41
CA SER A 210 1.66 26.39 13.41
C SER A 210 2.99 25.98 12.79
N LEU A 211 3.07 25.86 11.47
CA LEU A 211 4.27 25.47 10.74
C LEU A 211 4.64 26.55 9.73
N ALA A 212 5.93 26.67 9.47
CA ALA A 212 6.40 27.44 8.32
C ALA A 212 6.00 26.73 7.02
N THR A 213 5.74 27.49 5.97
CA THR A 213 5.44 26.92 4.66
C THR A 213 6.72 26.38 4.02
N THR A 214 6.61 25.32 3.22
CA THR A 214 7.79 24.68 2.60
C THR A 214 8.59 25.67 1.76
N GLN A 215 7.94 26.54 0.99
CA GLN A 215 8.59 27.54 0.16
C GLN A 215 9.29 28.67 0.95
N SER A 216 8.96 28.85 2.22
CA SER A 216 9.65 29.85 3.06
C SER A 216 10.97 29.32 3.66
N VAL A 217 11.17 28.01 3.67
CA VAL A 217 12.32 27.33 4.31
C VAL A 217 13.24 26.68 3.29
N PHE A 218 12.67 26.09 2.24
CA PHE A 218 13.42 25.31 1.26
C PHE A 218 13.39 25.99 -0.12
N GLY A 219 14.57 26.05 -0.75
CA GLY A 219 14.72 26.50 -2.13
C GLY A 219 14.64 25.34 -3.13
N PRO A 220 14.69 25.65 -4.45
CA PRO A 220 14.59 24.64 -5.53
C PRO A 220 15.60 23.52 -5.48
N ALA A 221 16.79 23.74 -4.90
CA ALA A 221 17.81 22.71 -4.74
C ALA A 221 17.43 21.62 -3.72
N GLN A 222 16.61 21.98 -2.71
CA GLN A 222 16.18 21.08 -1.64
C GLN A 222 14.75 20.59 -1.85
N ALA A 223 13.91 21.37 -2.54
CA ALA A 223 12.55 21.05 -2.91
C ALA A 223 12.32 21.36 -4.41
N PRO A 224 12.83 20.52 -5.32
CA PRO A 224 12.70 20.75 -6.77
C PRO A 224 11.24 20.91 -7.16
N GLY A 225 10.91 21.94 -7.93
CA GLY A 225 9.56 22.26 -8.33
C GLY A 225 8.76 23.11 -7.32
N ILE A 226 9.41 23.65 -6.27
CA ILE A 226 8.75 24.53 -5.29
C ILE A 226 8.39 25.90 -5.85
N ASP A 227 9.19 26.38 -6.78
CA ASP A 227 9.08 27.69 -7.45
C ASP A 227 8.36 27.60 -8.81
N VAL A 228 8.50 26.47 -9.50
CA VAL A 228 7.86 26.23 -10.79
C VAL A 228 7.25 24.84 -10.81
N GLN A 229 6.08 24.68 -11.39
CA GLN A 229 5.31 23.45 -11.39
C GLN A 229 5.02 23.01 -12.82
N SER A 230 4.79 21.73 -13.01
CA SER A 230 4.41 21.17 -14.30
C SER A 230 3.24 20.22 -14.16
N ASN A 231 2.40 20.20 -15.18
CA ASN A 231 1.44 19.14 -15.41
C ASN A 231 2.13 17.96 -16.11
N PHE A 232 1.57 16.77 -16.01
CA PHE A 232 2.21 15.58 -16.53
C PHE A 232 1.26 14.76 -17.40
N LEU A 233 1.74 14.38 -18.58
CA LEU A 233 1.18 13.25 -19.30
C LEU A 233 1.81 11.99 -18.72
N THR A 234 0.99 11.05 -18.26
CA THR A 234 1.44 9.80 -17.61
C THR A 234 1.05 8.60 -18.46
N GLY A 235 1.90 7.60 -18.50
CA GLY A 235 1.59 6.35 -19.17
C GLY A 235 2.50 5.23 -18.72
N GLY A 236 1.95 4.01 -18.67
CA GLY A 236 2.74 2.86 -18.23
C GLY A 236 1.91 1.61 -18.06
N CYS A 237 2.59 0.54 -17.71
CA CYS A 237 1.96 -0.76 -17.50
C CYS A 237 2.42 -1.36 -16.17
N SER A 238 1.54 -2.19 -15.60
CA SER A 238 1.81 -2.99 -14.40
C SER A 238 1.29 -4.41 -14.58
N ALA A 239 1.84 -5.31 -13.78
CA ALA A 239 1.34 -6.67 -13.64
C ALA A 239 1.35 -7.04 -12.17
N GLU A 240 0.38 -7.87 -11.77
CA GLU A 240 0.30 -8.42 -10.42
C GLU A 240 -0.11 -9.89 -10.42
N ILE A 241 0.36 -10.59 -9.42
CA ILE A 241 -0.04 -11.96 -9.11
C ILE A 241 -0.45 -12.05 -7.63
N ASP A 242 -1.65 -12.54 -7.37
CA ASP A 242 -2.18 -12.74 -6.02
C ASP A 242 -2.48 -14.22 -5.78
N LEU A 243 -1.61 -14.86 -5.00
CA LEU A 243 -1.70 -16.27 -4.60
C LEU A 243 -2.04 -16.39 -3.11
N ARG A 244 -2.53 -15.33 -2.48
CA ARG A 244 -2.92 -15.34 -1.06
C ARG A 244 -4.24 -16.08 -0.87
N ASP A 245 -4.37 -16.74 0.27
CA ASP A 245 -5.60 -17.42 0.70
C ASP A 245 -6.78 -16.43 0.85
N SER A 246 -6.50 -15.21 1.29
CA SER A 246 -7.49 -14.14 1.43
C SER A 246 -6.83 -12.78 1.22
N PRO A 247 -7.21 -11.99 0.21
CA PRO A 247 -6.65 -10.65 0.00
C PRO A 247 -6.89 -9.68 1.17
N ARG A 248 -7.98 -9.88 1.95
CA ARG A 248 -8.41 -8.97 3.03
C ARG A 248 -7.94 -9.38 4.42
N ASN A 249 -7.44 -10.60 4.60
CA ASN A 249 -6.85 -11.11 5.85
C ASN A 249 -5.96 -12.30 5.53
N PRO A 250 -4.81 -12.10 4.87
CA PRO A 250 -3.96 -13.19 4.42
C PRO A 250 -3.22 -13.83 5.58
N HIS A 251 -3.19 -15.17 5.57
CA HIS A 251 -2.40 -16.00 6.47
C HIS A 251 -1.38 -16.84 5.72
N GLN A 252 -1.62 -17.08 4.44
CA GLN A 252 -0.78 -17.92 3.59
C GLN A 252 -0.72 -17.38 2.16
N GLY A 253 0.41 -17.62 1.49
CA GLY A 253 0.58 -17.34 0.07
C GLY A 253 1.40 -16.10 -0.21
N THR A 254 1.42 -15.69 -1.46
CA THR A 254 2.28 -14.63 -1.98
C THR A 254 1.46 -13.64 -2.80
N TYR A 255 1.78 -12.37 -2.67
CA TYR A 255 1.35 -11.32 -3.58
C TYR A 255 2.58 -10.64 -4.14
N ALA A 256 2.60 -10.36 -5.43
CA ALA A 256 3.64 -9.56 -6.05
C ALA A 256 3.04 -8.67 -7.13
N ALA A 257 3.51 -7.43 -7.20
CA ALA A 257 3.14 -6.50 -8.26
C ALA A 257 4.33 -5.65 -8.66
N ALA A 258 4.41 -5.30 -9.94
CA ALA A 258 5.38 -4.35 -10.46
C ALA A 258 4.77 -3.52 -11.58
N GLY A 259 5.21 -2.27 -11.69
CA GLY A 259 4.75 -1.37 -12.73
C GLY A 259 5.85 -0.39 -13.14
N TYR A 260 5.83 0.01 -14.39
CA TYR A 260 6.74 1.00 -14.94
C TYR A 260 5.96 2.10 -15.64
N TYR A 261 6.17 3.35 -15.22
CA TYR A 261 5.42 4.50 -15.65
C TYR A 261 6.33 5.63 -16.09
N ARG A 262 5.98 6.28 -17.18
CA ARG A 262 6.56 7.54 -17.63
C ARG A 262 5.72 8.70 -17.12
N TYR A 263 6.38 9.71 -16.56
CA TYR A 263 5.85 11.04 -16.27
C TYR A 263 6.53 12.02 -17.21
N TYR A 264 5.80 12.50 -18.20
CA TYR A 264 6.27 13.50 -19.14
C TYR A 264 5.72 14.86 -18.72
N ALA A 265 6.63 15.75 -18.31
CA ALA A 265 6.29 17.11 -17.89
C ALA A 265 5.94 17.96 -19.11
N GLN A 266 4.77 18.58 -19.08
CA GLN A 266 4.24 19.34 -20.23
C GLN A 266 4.77 20.76 -20.30
N ASP A 267 5.06 21.35 -19.11
CA ASP A 267 5.43 22.76 -19.00
C ASP A 267 6.94 22.95 -18.80
N HIS A 268 7.60 22.01 -18.11
CA HIS A 268 9.01 22.09 -17.73
C HIS A 268 9.69 20.73 -17.86
N ASP A 269 10.36 20.47 -18.99
CA ASP A 269 10.98 19.17 -19.33
C ASP A 269 11.95 18.63 -18.27
N GLN A 270 12.55 19.50 -17.48
CA GLN A 270 13.44 19.13 -16.36
C GLN A 270 12.77 18.25 -15.30
N PHE A 271 11.43 18.19 -15.26
CA PHE A 271 10.69 17.36 -14.32
C PHE A 271 10.21 16.03 -14.92
N SER A 272 10.63 15.69 -16.14
CA SER A 272 10.27 14.42 -16.78
C SER A 272 11.08 13.26 -16.22
N PHE A 273 10.42 12.16 -15.83
CA PHE A 273 11.09 10.98 -15.28
C PHE A 273 10.28 9.70 -15.56
N ASN A 274 10.94 8.56 -15.34
CA ASN A 274 10.29 7.25 -15.33
C ASN A 274 10.31 6.69 -13.90
N ARG A 275 9.28 5.94 -13.52
CA ARG A 275 9.19 5.28 -12.21
C ARG A 275 8.94 3.80 -12.34
N LEU A 276 9.80 3.00 -11.73
CA LEU A 276 9.56 1.61 -11.41
C LEU A 276 9.00 1.53 -9.99
N TYR A 277 7.88 0.90 -9.84
CA TYR A 277 7.32 0.53 -8.56
C TYR A 277 7.26 -0.99 -8.48
N ALA A 278 7.58 -1.55 -7.31
CA ALA A 278 7.41 -2.98 -7.08
C ALA A 278 7.06 -3.24 -5.61
N VAL A 279 6.21 -4.24 -5.39
CA VAL A 279 5.85 -4.74 -4.07
C VAL A 279 5.82 -6.27 -4.10
N ALA A 280 6.29 -6.88 -3.02
CA ALA A 280 6.17 -8.33 -2.79
C ALA A 280 5.74 -8.56 -1.35
N GLU A 281 4.79 -9.46 -1.15
CA GLU A 281 4.32 -9.90 0.16
C GLU A 281 4.36 -11.42 0.21
N HIS A 282 4.76 -11.97 1.35
CA HIS A 282 4.75 -13.41 1.59
C HIS A 282 4.28 -13.72 2.99
N TYR A 283 3.39 -14.71 3.09
CA TYR A 283 2.75 -15.11 4.33
C TYR A 283 3.04 -16.59 4.59
N ILE A 284 3.69 -16.87 5.72
CA ILE A 284 4.09 -18.20 6.14
C ILE A 284 3.25 -18.58 7.36
N PRO A 285 2.27 -19.50 7.23
CA PRO A 285 1.46 -19.94 8.34
C PRO A 285 2.17 -20.98 9.18
N PHE A 286 1.84 -21.03 10.44
CA PHE A 286 2.24 -22.11 11.35
C PHE A 286 1.22 -22.26 12.50
N PHE A 287 1.33 -23.34 13.28
CA PHE A 287 0.38 -23.69 14.33
C PHE A 287 -1.09 -23.61 13.88
N ASN A 288 -1.45 -24.46 12.91
CA ASN A 288 -2.82 -24.60 12.39
C ASN A 288 -3.42 -23.27 11.89
N LEU A 289 -2.64 -22.49 11.14
CA LEU A 289 -3.03 -21.19 10.57
C LEU A 289 -3.35 -20.09 11.61
N LYS A 290 -3.22 -20.35 12.91
CA LYS A 290 -3.48 -19.36 13.96
C LYS A 290 -2.35 -18.36 14.14
N ARG A 291 -1.21 -18.63 13.52
CA ARG A 291 -0.04 -17.76 13.53
C ARG A 291 0.50 -17.64 12.11
N ALA A 292 1.02 -16.48 11.79
CA ALA A 292 1.68 -16.25 10.51
C ALA A 292 2.85 -15.29 10.67
N ILE A 293 3.89 -15.52 9.90
CA ILE A 293 4.91 -14.51 9.60
C ILE A 293 4.53 -13.88 8.28
N ALA A 294 4.36 -12.55 8.28
CA ALA A 294 4.12 -11.78 7.07
C ALA A 294 5.36 -10.93 6.77
N MET A 295 5.86 -11.01 5.57
CA MET A 295 6.96 -10.21 5.06
C MET A 295 6.48 -9.38 3.90
N ARG A 296 6.86 -8.09 3.85
CA ARG A 296 6.56 -7.18 2.75
C ARG A 296 7.81 -6.43 2.37
N ALA A 297 8.08 -6.36 1.08
CA ALA A 297 9.08 -5.50 0.48
C ALA A 297 8.40 -4.56 -0.51
N ARG A 298 8.79 -3.27 -0.51
CA ARG A 298 8.34 -2.28 -1.49
C ARG A 298 9.51 -1.45 -1.93
N THR A 299 9.53 -1.09 -3.20
CA THR A 299 10.47 -0.11 -3.74
C THR A 299 9.82 0.78 -4.79
N GLU A 300 10.25 2.02 -4.83
CA GLU A 300 9.98 2.97 -5.91
C GLU A 300 11.32 3.53 -6.37
N LEU A 301 11.64 3.34 -7.64
CA LEU A 301 12.89 3.81 -8.25
C LEU A 301 12.57 4.74 -9.40
N SER A 302 13.15 5.93 -9.36
CA SER A 302 13.01 6.95 -10.40
C SER A 302 14.24 6.97 -11.30
N PHE A 303 14.02 7.16 -12.59
CA PHE A 303 15.07 7.23 -13.61
C PHE A 303 14.81 8.44 -14.50
N HIS A 304 15.79 9.30 -14.63
CA HIS A 304 15.72 10.52 -15.43
C HIS A 304 17.09 10.84 -16.04
N ALA A 305 17.17 11.80 -16.96
CA ALA A 305 18.40 12.31 -17.52
C ALA A 305 19.17 13.14 -16.48
N GLU A 306 20.45 13.48 -16.77
CA GLU A 306 21.30 14.19 -15.81
C GLU A 306 20.83 15.64 -15.52
N ASP A 307 20.15 16.24 -16.49
CA ASP A 307 19.55 17.57 -16.42
C ASP A 307 18.09 17.57 -15.89
N GLN A 308 17.58 16.40 -15.54
CA GLN A 308 16.22 16.21 -15.01
C GLN A 308 16.24 15.87 -13.53
N VAL A 309 15.14 16.13 -12.83
CA VAL A 309 14.95 15.86 -11.40
C VAL A 309 13.48 15.49 -11.13
N VAL A 310 13.26 14.65 -10.14
CA VAL A 310 11.88 14.35 -9.68
C VAL A 310 11.41 15.48 -8.76
N PRO A 311 10.31 16.19 -9.10
CA PRO A 311 9.82 17.27 -8.25
C PRO A 311 9.40 16.72 -6.88
N PHE A 312 9.67 17.50 -5.81
CA PHE A 312 9.55 17.04 -4.41
C PHE A 312 8.15 16.50 -4.08
N TYR A 313 7.12 17.08 -4.67
CA TYR A 313 5.72 16.70 -4.47
C TYR A 313 5.32 15.39 -5.21
N LEU A 314 6.19 14.84 -6.05
CA LEU A 314 6.06 13.51 -6.66
C LEU A 314 7.12 12.52 -6.17
N GLN A 315 8.01 12.91 -5.26
CA GLN A 315 8.99 11.99 -4.66
C GLN A 315 8.30 10.93 -3.80
N PRO A 316 8.76 9.67 -3.81
CA PRO A 316 8.33 8.67 -2.85
C PRO A 316 8.68 9.07 -1.42
N THR A 317 7.86 8.63 -0.48
CA THR A 317 7.98 9.01 0.92
C THR A 317 7.95 7.81 1.84
N LEU A 318 8.65 7.90 2.97
CA LEU A 318 8.57 6.94 4.06
C LEU A 318 8.18 7.64 5.37
N GLY A 319 7.62 6.85 6.30
CA GLY A 319 6.99 7.33 7.52
C GLY A 319 5.48 7.43 7.33
N SER A 320 4.75 6.42 7.83
CA SER A 320 3.30 6.35 7.77
C SER A 320 2.78 5.16 8.57
N ASP A 321 1.49 4.94 8.53
CA ASP A 321 0.83 3.75 9.07
C ASP A 321 1.05 2.47 8.23
N GLU A 322 1.77 2.57 7.11
CA GLU A 322 2.09 1.43 6.23
C GLU A 322 3.57 1.04 6.28
N TYR A 323 4.46 2.02 6.34
CA TYR A 323 5.91 1.84 6.29
C TYR A 323 6.58 2.76 7.29
N LEU A 324 7.51 2.24 8.08
CA LEU A 324 8.19 2.96 9.15
C LEU A 324 7.20 3.56 10.16
N ARG A 325 6.34 2.72 10.73
CA ARG A 325 5.24 3.12 11.63
C ARG A 325 5.66 3.85 12.91
N GLY A 326 6.95 3.87 13.28
CA GLY A 326 7.49 4.67 14.38
C GLY A 326 7.79 6.12 14.04
N PHE A 327 7.68 6.51 12.77
CA PHE A 327 7.95 7.84 12.29
C PHE A 327 6.67 8.58 11.90
N ARG A 328 6.74 9.92 11.95
CA ARG A 328 5.63 10.78 11.50
C ARG A 328 5.35 10.55 10.02
N ARG A 329 4.15 10.92 9.60
CA ARG A 329 3.75 10.85 8.19
C ARG A 329 4.62 11.76 7.32
N TYR A 330 5.02 11.24 6.13
CA TYR A 330 5.86 11.97 5.18
C TYR A 330 7.18 12.42 5.82
N ARG A 331 7.80 11.56 6.67
CA ARG A 331 9.00 11.94 7.40
C ARG A 331 10.23 12.02 6.51
N PHE A 332 10.34 11.16 5.52
CA PHE A 332 11.48 11.06 4.63
C PHE A 332 11.03 11.21 3.18
N TYR A 333 11.74 12.03 2.42
CA TYR A 333 11.53 12.30 1.00
C TYR A 333 12.84 12.11 0.25
N ASP A 334 12.81 11.43 -0.89
CA ASP A 334 13.87 11.49 -1.89
C ASP A 334 13.33 10.93 -3.22
N GLU A 335 14.15 10.88 -4.26
CA GLU A 335 13.72 10.40 -5.58
C GLU A 335 13.43 8.89 -5.63
N ASN A 336 13.99 8.14 -4.68
CA ASN A 336 13.84 6.69 -4.57
C ASN A 336 13.53 6.28 -3.15
N SER A 337 12.85 5.15 -2.98
CA SER A 337 12.58 4.56 -1.67
C SER A 337 12.63 3.04 -1.70
N MET A 338 13.01 2.47 -0.57
CA MET A 338 12.90 1.04 -0.29
C MET A 338 12.41 0.84 1.13
N ALA A 339 11.45 -0.07 1.32
CA ALA A 339 10.92 -0.41 2.63
C ALA A 339 10.72 -1.92 2.76
N LEU A 340 11.00 -2.43 3.96
CA LEU A 340 10.79 -3.81 4.37
C LEU A 340 9.97 -3.82 5.65
N THR A 341 9.01 -4.72 5.73
CA THR A 341 8.21 -4.99 6.94
C THR A 341 8.22 -6.48 7.21
N ALA A 342 8.46 -6.85 8.46
CA ALA A 342 8.24 -8.20 8.96
C ALA A 342 7.22 -8.13 10.10
N GLU A 343 6.18 -8.97 10.05
CA GLU A 343 5.15 -9.04 11.09
C GLU A 343 4.99 -10.50 11.56
N TYR A 344 5.00 -10.68 12.88
CA TYR A 344 4.52 -11.87 13.54
C TYR A 344 3.08 -11.63 13.97
N ARG A 345 2.15 -12.37 13.40
CA ARG A 345 0.72 -12.28 13.67
C ARG A 345 0.25 -13.52 14.40
N TRP A 346 -0.59 -13.35 15.42
CA TRP A 346 -1.26 -14.48 16.06
C TRP A 346 -2.70 -14.16 16.40
N GLU A 347 -3.54 -15.13 16.15
CA GLU A 347 -4.95 -15.09 16.52
C GLU A 347 -5.09 -15.21 18.02
N ALA A 348 -5.41 -14.10 18.69
CA ALA A 348 -5.66 -14.09 20.14
C ALA A 348 -7.06 -14.64 20.44
N ASN A 349 -8.03 -14.28 19.61
CA ASN A 349 -9.40 -14.82 19.65
C ASN A 349 -10.12 -14.56 18.30
N ALA A 350 -11.42 -14.87 18.25
CA ALA A 350 -12.22 -14.70 17.03
C ALA A 350 -12.42 -13.23 16.61
N LEU A 351 -12.18 -12.27 17.50
CA LEU A 351 -12.45 -10.85 17.28
C LEU A 351 -11.20 -10.06 16.91
N PHE A 352 -10.01 -10.47 17.36
CA PHE A 352 -8.78 -9.75 17.06
C PHE A 352 -7.54 -10.64 17.02
N ASP A 353 -6.60 -10.20 16.19
CA ASP A 353 -5.23 -10.70 16.13
C ASP A 353 -4.29 -9.69 16.78
N MET A 354 -3.25 -10.20 17.42
CA MET A 354 -2.13 -9.41 17.91
C MET A 354 -0.97 -9.49 16.90
N VAL A 355 -0.21 -8.41 16.81
CA VAL A 355 0.90 -8.30 15.86
C VAL A 355 2.11 -7.72 16.57
N LEU A 356 3.27 -8.34 16.35
CA LEU A 356 4.57 -7.72 16.57
C LEU A 356 5.15 -7.42 15.18
N PHE A 357 5.76 -6.26 15.01
CA PHE A 357 6.32 -5.90 13.72
C PHE A 357 7.68 -5.21 13.84
N PHE A 358 8.41 -5.29 12.76
CA PHE A 358 9.63 -4.56 12.52
C PHE A 358 9.58 -3.98 11.11
N ASP A 359 9.57 -2.65 11.03
CA ASP A 359 9.67 -1.94 9.76
C ASP A 359 11.07 -1.39 9.59
N SER A 360 11.57 -1.40 8.37
CA SER A 360 12.83 -0.77 7.99
C SER A 360 12.71 -0.14 6.61
N GLY A 361 13.48 0.92 6.34
CA GLY A 361 13.44 1.55 5.02
C GLY A 361 14.36 2.75 4.93
N GLU A 362 14.63 3.13 3.68
CA GLU A 362 15.47 4.25 3.32
C GLU A 362 14.92 4.96 2.09
N VAL A 363 15.07 6.27 2.05
CA VAL A 363 14.94 7.09 0.85
C VAL A 363 16.33 7.51 0.38
N PHE A 364 16.57 7.56 -0.93
CA PHE A 364 17.89 7.83 -1.49
C PHE A 364 17.81 8.53 -2.85
N PRO A 365 18.81 9.37 -3.22
CA PRO A 365 18.71 10.25 -4.38
C PRO A 365 18.86 9.51 -5.74
N ARG A 366 19.53 8.36 -5.78
CA ARG A 366 19.73 7.58 -7.02
C ARG A 366 19.78 6.10 -6.72
N PRO A 367 19.36 5.20 -7.64
CA PRO A 367 19.32 3.77 -7.40
C PRO A 367 20.63 3.12 -6.90
N GLY A 368 21.80 3.71 -7.23
CA GLY A 368 23.11 3.24 -6.75
C GLY A 368 23.57 3.84 -5.42
N LYS A 369 22.77 4.66 -4.75
CA LYS A 369 23.09 5.37 -3.50
C LYS A 369 22.41 4.80 -2.25
N PHE A 370 21.73 3.68 -2.38
CA PHE A 370 21.20 2.95 -1.22
C PHE A 370 22.33 2.56 -0.26
N SER A 371 22.15 2.82 1.04
CA SER A 371 23.14 2.57 2.09
C SER A 371 22.51 1.92 3.32
N LEU A 372 22.93 0.71 3.66
CA LEU A 372 22.43 0.02 4.85
C LEU A 372 22.66 0.79 6.16
N SER A 373 23.64 1.69 6.21
CA SER A 373 23.92 2.53 7.38
C SER A 373 22.90 3.66 7.59
N GLU A 374 22.12 4.00 6.57
CA GLU A 374 21.11 5.07 6.60
C GLU A 374 19.69 4.54 6.73
N VAL A 375 19.52 3.22 6.79
CA VAL A 375 18.21 2.58 6.95
C VAL A 375 17.61 2.94 8.29
N ALA A 376 16.43 3.56 8.25
CA ALA A 376 15.63 3.81 9.44
C ALA A 376 14.90 2.52 9.87
N ALA A 377 14.75 2.32 11.18
CA ALA A 377 14.09 1.15 11.76
C ALA A 377 12.97 1.54 12.72
N SER A 378 11.92 0.73 12.76
CA SER A 378 10.75 0.96 13.59
C SER A 378 10.15 -0.37 14.07
N PRO A 379 10.58 -0.86 15.25
CA PRO A 379 9.86 -1.94 15.93
C PRO A 379 8.51 -1.46 16.47
N GLY A 380 7.58 -2.40 16.67
CA GLY A 380 6.29 -2.05 17.24
C GLY A 380 5.37 -3.23 17.46
N PHE A 381 4.17 -2.93 17.93
CA PHE A 381 3.10 -3.90 18.12
C PHE A 381 1.76 -3.33 17.70
N GLY A 382 0.79 -4.21 17.46
CA GLY A 382 -0.53 -3.78 17.01
C GLY A 382 -1.63 -4.79 17.28
N LEU A 383 -2.85 -4.31 17.08
CA LEU A 383 -4.09 -5.09 17.14
C LEU A 383 -4.80 -5.01 15.79
N ARG A 384 -5.35 -6.12 15.35
CA ARG A 384 -6.17 -6.25 14.13
C ARG A 384 -7.55 -6.73 14.53
N PHE A 385 -8.53 -5.85 14.48
CA PHE A 385 -9.91 -6.20 14.72
C PHE A 385 -10.51 -6.81 13.46
N LYS A 386 -11.08 -8.00 13.60
CA LYS A 386 -11.55 -8.81 12.48
C LYS A 386 -12.94 -9.36 12.67
N ASN A 387 -13.55 -9.70 11.57
CA ASN A 387 -14.66 -10.63 11.48
C ASN A 387 -14.23 -11.83 10.60
N PRO A 388 -15.05 -12.88 10.43
CA PRO A 388 -14.65 -14.05 9.63
C PRO A 388 -14.23 -13.76 8.18
N ARG A 389 -14.55 -12.56 7.64
CA ARG A 389 -14.31 -12.21 6.25
C ARG A 389 -13.17 -11.22 6.05
N ARG A 390 -12.85 -10.37 7.06
CA ARG A 390 -11.84 -9.30 6.92
C ARG A 390 -11.39 -8.72 8.25
N VAL A 391 -10.22 -8.11 8.24
CA VAL A 391 -9.80 -7.13 9.24
C VAL A 391 -10.52 -5.81 8.91
N PHE A 392 -11.25 -5.23 9.86
CA PHE A 392 -12.00 -4.00 9.65
C PHE A 392 -11.40 -2.78 10.38
N ALA A 393 -10.52 -3.01 11.37
CA ALA A 393 -9.77 -1.94 12.03
C ALA A 393 -8.43 -2.47 12.53
N ARG A 394 -7.44 -1.59 12.57
CA ARG A 394 -6.14 -1.87 13.18
C ARG A 394 -5.68 -0.69 14.02
N ILE A 395 -4.96 -1.00 15.09
CA ILE A 395 -4.26 -0.04 15.94
C ILE A 395 -2.81 -0.52 16.02
N ASP A 396 -1.88 0.32 15.59
CA ASP A 396 -0.45 0.04 15.62
C ASP A 396 0.27 1.09 16.47
N THR A 397 1.22 0.65 17.29
CA THR A 397 2.17 1.52 17.98
C THR A 397 3.57 1.18 17.51
N GLY A 398 4.19 2.12 16.81
CA GLY A 398 5.55 2.01 16.32
C GLY A 398 6.51 2.90 17.08
N PHE A 399 7.72 2.42 17.33
CA PHE A 399 8.79 3.13 18.03
C PHE A 399 9.93 3.46 17.07
N SER A 400 10.62 4.55 17.31
CA SER A 400 11.78 4.97 16.53
C SER A 400 12.73 5.83 17.35
N LYS A 401 13.84 6.23 16.76
CA LYS A 401 14.75 7.23 17.38
C LYS A 401 14.09 8.61 17.62
N GLU A 402 12.95 8.88 17.00
CA GLU A 402 12.19 10.14 17.12
C GLU A 402 11.03 10.04 18.11
N GLY A 403 10.91 8.92 18.85
CA GLY A 403 9.84 8.64 19.79
C GLY A 403 8.90 7.54 19.30
N PHE A 404 7.61 7.67 19.57
CA PHE A 404 6.61 6.70 19.14
C PHE A 404 5.46 7.35 18.39
N GLN A 405 4.77 6.54 17.60
CA GLN A 405 3.55 6.94 16.88
C GLN A 405 2.46 5.89 17.12
N ILE A 406 1.24 6.34 17.27
CA ILE A 406 0.05 5.48 17.35
C ILE A 406 -0.78 5.72 16.09
N TRP A 407 -1.12 4.64 15.42
CA TRP A 407 -1.89 4.65 14.19
C TRP A 407 -3.21 3.91 14.39
N VAL A 408 -4.30 4.55 14.03
CA VAL A 408 -5.61 3.92 13.94
C VAL A 408 -6.02 3.94 12.48
N ARG A 409 -6.28 2.77 11.92
CA ARG A 409 -6.75 2.64 10.54
C ARG A 409 -7.99 1.76 10.51
N THR A 410 -9.00 2.21 9.81
CA THR A 410 -10.15 1.40 9.44
C THR A 410 -9.96 0.87 8.03
N ALA A 411 -10.41 -0.36 7.76
CA ALA A 411 -10.48 -0.86 6.40
C ALA A 411 -11.51 -0.07 5.61
N ASP A 412 -11.26 0.12 4.34
CA ASP A 412 -12.26 0.67 3.44
C ASP A 412 -13.50 -0.24 3.46
N PHE A 413 -14.66 0.36 3.64
CA PHE A 413 -15.93 -0.38 3.70
C PHE A 413 -16.48 -0.71 2.30
N PHE A 414 -15.77 -0.26 1.24
CA PHE A 414 -16.19 -0.42 -0.14
C PHE A 414 -15.31 -1.39 -0.90
#